data_3ea9118a54d56de167f3fe4a55787610
#
_entry.id   3ea9118a54d56de167f3fe4a55787610
#
_cell.length_a   1.000
_cell.length_b   1.000
_cell.length_c   1.000
_cell.angle_alpha   90.00
_cell.angle_beta   90.00
_cell.angle_gamma   90.00
#
_symmetry.space_group_name_H-M   'P 1'
#
loop_
_entity.id
_entity.type
_entity.pdbx_description
1 polymer ?
#
loop_
_entity_poly.entity_id
_entity_poly.type
_entity_poly.pdbx_seq_one_letter_code
_entity_poly.pdbx_strand_id
1 'polypeptide(L)'
;MTGTRIAILARQALLLGLVLCFATATSGRTAAADPAQLISDFRLKHGEKRVTLDSTLTRIAHDQAQAMATKDQLDHDVLGRFNSRVGPAGAGRAAENIAYGYDSFPKTLDQWINSSGHRKNLLLPGATRVGVASVKSAKTGRMYWAMVIAGDYESKKPKSSPKESKQASAAKTKSRGAESCRLKILSLCF
;
A
#
# COMPACT_ATOMS: atom_id res chain seq x y z
N MET A 1 23.32 -53.27 -82.11
CA MET A 1 22.83 -54.22 -81.07
C MET A 1 23.25 -53.60 -79.72
N THR A 2 22.48 -53.05 -79.24
CA THR A 2 21.93 -52.45 -78.06
C THR A 2 22.52 -52.96 -76.73
N GLY A 3 23.28 -52.15 -76.04
CA GLY A 3 23.76 -52.40 -74.69
C GLY A 3 23.26 -51.38 -73.76
N THR A 4 22.26 -51.72 -73.03
CA THR A 4 21.63 -50.88 -72.01
C THR A 4 22.52 -50.80 -70.76
N ARG A 5 23.09 -49.69 -70.51
CA ARG A 5 23.78 -49.41 -69.23
C ARG A 5 22.82 -48.75 -68.25
N ILE A 6 22.45 -49.54 -67.24
CA ILE A 6 21.65 -49.10 -66.14
C ILE A 6 22.50 -48.19 -65.24
N ALA A 7 22.24 -46.89 -65.27
CA ALA A 7 22.86 -45.93 -64.33
C ALA A 7 22.12 -46.02 -63.03
N ILE A 8 22.79 -46.52 -61.99
CA ILE A 8 22.32 -46.45 -60.61
C ILE A 8 22.55 -45.02 -60.13
N LEU A 9 21.50 -44.23 -60.18
CA LEU A 9 21.49 -42.86 -59.56
C LEU A 9 21.29 -43.02 -58.04
N ALA A 10 22.41 -42.80 -57.36
CA ALA A 10 22.38 -42.68 -55.90
C ALA A 10 21.49 -41.47 -55.51
N ARG A 11 20.36 -41.77 -54.90
CA ARG A 11 19.52 -40.79 -54.26
C ARG A 11 20.21 -40.30 -52.97
N GLN A 12 20.94 -39.24 -53.09
CA GLN A 12 21.32 -38.44 -51.90
C GLN A 12 20.06 -37.71 -51.44
N ALA A 13 19.45 -38.24 -50.43
CA ALA A 13 18.39 -37.56 -49.70
C ALA A 13 19.04 -36.38 -48.91
N LEU A 14 18.93 -35.20 -49.47
CA LEU A 14 19.28 -33.97 -48.81
C LEU A 14 18.22 -33.71 -47.73
N LEU A 15 18.50 -34.18 -46.52
CA LEU A 15 17.72 -33.81 -45.34
C LEU A 15 18.00 -32.32 -45.05
N LEU A 16 17.20 -31.45 -45.69
CA LEU A 16 17.08 -30.06 -45.23
C LEU A 16 16.38 -30.10 -43.87
N GLY A 17 17.18 -30.06 -42.82
CA GLY A 17 16.69 -29.83 -41.47
C GLY A 17 16.09 -28.43 -41.39
N LEU A 18 14.78 -28.36 -41.55
CA LEU A 18 14.02 -27.16 -41.27
C LEU A 18 14.02 -26.97 -39.74
N VAL A 19 15.04 -26.30 -39.23
CA VAL A 19 15.06 -25.83 -37.85
C VAL A 19 14.00 -24.74 -37.74
N LEU A 20 12.77 -25.16 -37.37
CA LEU A 20 11.72 -24.23 -36.96
C LEU A 20 12.14 -23.59 -35.65
N CYS A 21 12.85 -22.46 -35.72
CA CYS A 21 13.01 -21.56 -34.57
C CYS A 21 11.61 -21.05 -34.17
N PHE A 22 10.99 -21.77 -33.24
CA PHE A 22 9.87 -21.20 -32.48
C PHE A 22 10.43 -20.05 -31.69
N ALA A 23 10.46 -18.85 -32.28
CA ALA A 23 10.57 -17.61 -31.54
C ALA A 23 9.32 -17.54 -30.65
N THR A 24 9.46 -18.01 -29.41
CA THR A 24 8.48 -17.71 -28.36
C THR A 24 8.50 -16.22 -28.15
N ALA A 25 7.62 -15.51 -28.87
CA ALA A 25 7.30 -14.14 -28.57
C ALA A 25 6.70 -14.14 -27.17
N THR A 26 7.55 -13.99 -26.16
CA THR A 26 7.12 -13.57 -24.83
C THR A 26 6.48 -12.21 -25.02
N SER A 27 5.16 -12.18 -25.19
CA SER A 27 4.37 -10.97 -25.10
C SER A 27 4.62 -10.40 -23.70
N GLY A 28 5.62 -9.55 -23.60
CA GLY A 28 5.88 -8.76 -22.43
C GLY A 28 4.64 -7.90 -22.19
N ARG A 29 3.68 -8.45 -21.45
CA ARG A 29 2.65 -7.64 -20.82
C ARG A 29 3.43 -6.66 -19.96
N THR A 30 3.56 -5.41 -20.41
CA THR A 30 3.97 -4.33 -19.52
C THR A 30 2.97 -4.33 -18.38
N ALA A 31 3.37 -4.96 -17.27
CA ALA A 31 2.56 -4.93 -16.06
C ALA A 31 2.30 -3.46 -15.75
N ALA A 32 1.01 -3.10 -15.68
CA ALA A 32 0.65 -1.76 -15.24
C ALA A 32 1.39 -1.52 -13.91
N ALA A 33 2.08 -0.38 -13.82
CA ALA A 33 2.90 -0.09 -12.65
C ALA A 33 2.03 -0.17 -11.39
N ASP A 34 2.45 -1.00 -10.42
CA ASP A 34 1.73 -1.21 -9.16
C ASP A 34 1.61 0.12 -8.41
N PRO A 35 0.40 0.60 -8.12
CA PRO A 35 0.18 1.85 -7.40
C PRO A 35 0.89 1.90 -6.05
N ALA A 36 0.90 0.81 -5.29
CA ALA A 36 1.56 0.74 -3.98
C ALA A 36 3.08 0.87 -4.12
N GLN A 37 3.66 0.30 -5.18
CA GLN A 37 5.08 0.44 -5.49
C GLN A 37 5.44 1.89 -5.80
N LEU A 38 4.70 2.55 -6.71
CA LEU A 38 4.96 3.93 -7.09
C LEU A 38 4.82 4.90 -5.92
N ILE A 39 3.78 4.73 -5.10
CA ILE A 39 3.59 5.52 -3.88
C ILE A 39 4.74 5.26 -2.89
N SER A 40 5.14 4.00 -2.71
CA SER A 40 6.26 3.64 -1.82
C SER A 40 7.57 4.26 -2.26
N ASP A 41 7.86 4.29 -3.55
CA ASP A 41 9.08 4.89 -4.08
C ASP A 41 9.11 6.41 -3.88
N PHE A 42 7.96 7.08 -4.02
CA PHE A 42 7.83 8.48 -3.66
C PHE A 42 8.04 8.71 -2.15
N ARG A 43 7.39 7.92 -1.31
CA ARG A 43 7.49 8.02 0.16
C ARG A 43 8.92 7.83 0.66
N LEU A 44 9.63 6.80 0.15
CA LEU A 44 11.01 6.53 0.54
C LEU A 44 11.96 7.70 0.24
N LYS A 45 11.78 8.38 -0.90
CA LYS A 45 12.56 9.59 -1.25
C LYS A 45 12.35 10.74 -0.27
N HIS A 46 11.28 10.69 0.53
CA HIS A 46 10.92 11.70 1.52
C HIS A 46 11.07 11.20 2.97
N GLY A 47 11.77 10.07 3.18
CA GLY A 47 12.05 9.54 4.53
C GLY A 47 10.89 8.78 5.18
N GLU A 48 9.80 8.55 4.45
CA GLU A 48 8.66 7.77 4.92
C GLU A 48 8.81 6.27 4.57
N LYS A 49 8.16 5.40 5.33
CA LYS A 49 8.17 3.95 5.08
C LYS A 49 7.33 3.57 3.85
N ARG A 50 7.62 2.40 3.28
CA ARG A 50 6.80 1.78 2.23
C ARG A 50 5.38 1.53 2.73
N VAL A 51 4.46 1.48 1.79
CA VAL A 51 3.08 1.03 2.00
C VAL A 51 2.82 -0.24 1.19
N THR A 52 1.90 -1.07 1.66
CA THR A 52 1.42 -2.26 0.96
C THR A 52 -0.01 -2.08 0.50
N LEU A 53 -0.38 -2.75 -0.60
CA LEU A 53 -1.76 -2.75 -1.06
C LEU A 53 -2.67 -3.42 -0.02
N ASP A 54 -3.80 -2.79 0.28
CA ASP A 54 -4.81 -3.29 1.21
C ASP A 54 -6.16 -3.40 0.51
N SER A 55 -6.79 -4.57 0.57
CA SER A 55 -8.05 -4.84 -0.13
C SER A 55 -9.23 -4.03 0.43
N THR A 56 -9.27 -3.78 1.73
CA THR A 56 -10.30 -2.97 2.36
C THR A 56 -10.19 -1.51 1.92
N LEU A 57 -8.98 -0.95 1.93
CA LEU A 57 -8.73 0.41 1.45
C LEU A 57 -8.98 0.53 -0.05
N THR A 58 -8.63 -0.49 -0.84
CA THR A 58 -8.90 -0.53 -2.29
C THR A 58 -10.41 -0.51 -2.56
N ARG A 59 -11.20 -1.28 -1.80
CA ARG A 59 -12.64 -1.25 -1.90
C ARG A 59 -13.22 0.12 -1.53
N ILE A 60 -12.78 0.73 -0.45
CA ILE A 60 -13.22 2.08 -0.04
C ILE A 60 -12.90 3.11 -1.13
N ALA A 61 -11.69 3.05 -1.71
CA ALA A 61 -11.29 3.90 -2.83
C ALA A 61 -12.14 3.65 -4.08
N HIS A 62 -12.44 2.38 -4.39
CA HIS A 62 -13.30 2.01 -5.51
C HIS A 62 -14.72 2.57 -5.35
N ASP A 63 -15.33 2.39 -4.17
CA ASP A 63 -16.69 2.86 -3.89
C ASP A 63 -16.77 4.39 -4.05
N GLN A 64 -15.75 5.13 -3.60
CA GLN A 64 -15.63 6.58 -3.78
C GLN A 64 -15.49 6.95 -5.26
N ALA A 65 -14.58 6.30 -5.99
CA ALA A 65 -14.38 6.54 -7.42
C ALA A 65 -15.66 6.24 -8.22
N GLN A 66 -16.38 5.17 -7.86
CA GLN A 66 -17.65 4.78 -8.47
C GLN A 66 -18.73 5.84 -8.24
N ALA A 67 -18.85 6.35 -7.01
CA ALA A 67 -19.83 7.38 -6.67
C ALA A 67 -19.55 8.68 -7.44
N MET A 68 -18.28 9.10 -7.50
CA MET A 68 -17.86 10.26 -8.29
C MET A 68 -18.16 10.08 -9.78
N ALA A 69 -17.83 8.92 -10.36
CA ALA A 69 -18.06 8.62 -11.77
C ALA A 69 -19.56 8.57 -12.11
N THR A 70 -20.40 8.04 -11.22
CA THR A 70 -21.85 7.95 -11.39
C THR A 70 -22.50 9.33 -11.40
N LYS A 71 -22.11 10.20 -10.46
CA LYS A 71 -22.62 11.57 -10.37
C LYS A 71 -21.92 12.55 -11.29
N ASP A 72 -20.77 12.16 -11.86
CA ASP A 72 -19.85 12.99 -12.62
C ASP A 72 -19.40 14.22 -11.82
N GLN A 73 -19.05 14.00 -10.54
CA GLN A 73 -18.73 15.02 -9.56
C GLN A 73 -17.46 14.66 -8.80
N LEU A 74 -16.48 15.57 -8.77
CA LEU A 74 -15.27 15.43 -7.95
C LEU A 74 -15.53 16.02 -6.56
N ASP A 75 -15.84 15.16 -5.61
CA ASP A 75 -16.18 15.58 -4.26
C ASP A 75 -15.84 14.46 -3.25
N HIS A 76 -15.19 14.82 -2.16
CA HIS A 76 -14.82 13.90 -1.09
C HIS A 76 -16.05 13.29 -0.38
N ASP A 77 -17.12 14.04 -0.27
CA ASP A 77 -18.33 13.65 0.47
C ASP A 77 -19.43 13.06 -0.42
N VAL A 78 -19.16 12.81 -1.72
CA VAL A 78 -20.15 12.29 -2.67
C VAL A 78 -20.80 10.97 -2.24
N LEU A 79 -20.09 10.17 -1.44
CA LEU A 79 -20.54 8.91 -0.83
C LEU A 79 -20.67 9.02 0.70
N GLY A 80 -20.75 10.23 1.24
CA GLY A 80 -20.72 10.51 2.67
C GLY A 80 -19.31 10.75 3.22
N ARG A 81 -19.27 11.19 4.47
CA ARG A 81 -18.04 11.65 5.11
C ARG A 81 -16.94 10.60 5.10
N PHE A 82 -15.71 11.01 4.77
CA PHE A 82 -14.55 10.13 4.70
C PHE A 82 -14.33 9.31 5.98
N ASN A 83 -14.42 9.95 7.16
CA ASN A 83 -14.23 9.25 8.44
C ASN A 83 -15.20 8.07 8.65
N SER A 84 -16.43 8.21 8.19
CA SER A 84 -17.41 7.12 8.26
C SER A 84 -17.08 6.00 7.28
N ARG A 85 -16.58 6.35 6.07
CA ARG A 85 -16.25 5.39 5.03
C ARG A 85 -15.00 4.58 5.36
N VAL A 86 -14.01 5.19 6.02
CA VAL A 86 -12.73 4.54 6.37
C VAL A 86 -12.81 3.70 7.64
N GLY A 87 -13.87 3.85 8.44
CA GLY A 87 -14.06 3.10 9.69
C GLY A 87 -13.79 1.58 9.60
N PRO A 88 -14.30 0.87 8.57
CA PRO A 88 -14.04 -0.57 8.40
C PRO A 88 -12.55 -0.95 8.25
N ALA A 89 -11.68 -0.01 7.92
CA ALA A 89 -10.24 -0.27 7.81
C ALA A 89 -9.54 -0.38 9.17
N GLY A 90 -10.20 0.01 10.27
CA GLY A 90 -9.65 -0.07 11.62
C GLY A 90 -8.34 0.69 11.82
N ALA A 91 -8.12 1.77 11.06
CA ALA A 91 -6.87 2.51 11.08
C ALA A 91 -6.89 3.64 12.13
N GLY A 92 -5.77 3.84 12.82
CA GLY A 92 -5.60 4.96 13.75
C GLY A 92 -5.52 6.32 13.04
N ARG A 93 -5.07 6.33 11.79
CA ARG A 93 -5.02 7.50 10.91
C ARG A 93 -5.24 7.10 9.45
N ALA A 94 -5.89 7.97 8.69
CA ALA A 94 -6.07 7.78 7.26
C ALA A 94 -6.18 9.12 6.53
N ALA A 95 -5.94 9.11 5.22
CA ALA A 95 -6.14 10.25 4.33
C ALA A 95 -6.63 9.77 2.97
N GLU A 96 -7.30 10.67 2.26
CA GLU A 96 -7.85 10.40 0.92
C GLU A 96 -7.33 11.43 -0.08
N ASN A 97 -6.96 10.97 -1.28
CA ASN A 97 -6.78 11.80 -2.47
C ASN A 97 -7.79 11.40 -3.52
N ILE A 98 -8.39 12.38 -4.16
CA ILE A 98 -9.27 12.17 -5.31
C ILE A 98 -8.78 12.99 -6.49
N ALA A 99 -9.07 12.51 -7.71
CA ALA A 99 -8.73 13.20 -8.95
C ALA A 99 -9.65 12.77 -10.08
N TYR A 100 -9.63 13.53 -11.19
CA TYR A 100 -10.23 13.12 -12.45
C TYR A 100 -9.37 13.57 -13.64
N GLY A 101 -9.62 12.95 -14.79
CA GLY A 101 -9.12 13.41 -16.09
C GLY A 101 -8.00 12.55 -16.67
N TYR A 102 -7.05 12.09 -15.87
CA TYR A 102 -6.00 11.21 -16.38
C TYR A 102 -6.47 9.75 -16.47
N ASP A 103 -6.03 9.07 -17.51
CA ASP A 103 -6.35 7.68 -17.83
C ASP A 103 -5.36 6.66 -17.24
N SER A 104 -4.29 7.15 -16.59
CA SER A 104 -3.26 6.31 -16.00
C SER A 104 -2.87 6.76 -14.59
N PHE A 105 -2.54 5.78 -13.74
CA PHE A 105 -2.15 6.06 -12.37
C PHE A 105 -0.86 6.90 -12.26
N PRO A 106 0.21 6.67 -13.04
CA PRO A 106 1.41 7.50 -12.95
C PRO A 106 1.12 8.99 -13.15
N LYS A 107 0.31 9.36 -14.15
CA LYS A 107 -0.08 10.77 -14.38
C LYS A 107 -0.91 11.34 -13.23
N THR A 108 -1.82 10.53 -12.66
CA THR A 108 -2.62 10.94 -11.51
C THR A 108 -1.74 11.11 -10.26
N LEU A 109 -0.77 10.22 -10.05
CA LEU A 109 0.19 10.33 -8.96
C LEU A 109 1.04 11.60 -9.09
N ASP A 110 1.52 11.92 -10.29
CA ASP A 110 2.27 13.16 -10.55
C ASP A 110 1.45 14.40 -10.20
N GLN A 111 0.17 14.42 -10.55
CA GLN A 111 -0.76 15.49 -10.17
C GLN A 111 -0.84 15.62 -8.64
N TRP A 112 -0.98 14.50 -7.92
CA TRP A 112 -1.04 14.51 -6.46
C TRP A 112 0.29 14.93 -5.82
N ILE A 113 1.42 14.51 -6.38
CA ILE A 113 2.76 14.93 -5.91
C ILE A 113 2.95 16.44 -6.05
N ASN A 114 2.46 17.04 -7.13
CA ASN A 114 2.60 18.47 -7.41
C ASN A 114 1.60 19.37 -6.63
N SER A 115 0.58 18.78 -6.00
CA SER A 115 -0.38 19.48 -5.14
C SER A 115 0.05 19.34 -3.68
N SER A 116 0.25 20.46 -2.96
CA SER A 116 0.72 20.45 -1.57
C SER A 116 -0.20 19.68 -0.62
N GLY A 117 -1.53 19.79 -0.79
CA GLY A 117 -2.52 19.06 0.01
C GLY A 117 -2.48 17.55 -0.25
N HIS A 118 -2.53 17.16 -1.53
CA HIS A 118 -2.47 15.75 -1.90
C HIS A 118 -1.12 15.11 -1.55
N ARG A 119 -0.01 15.83 -1.75
CA ARG A 119 1.33 15.38 -1.36
C ARG A 119 1.44 15.11 0.13
N LYS A 120 0.85 15.96 0.97
CA LYS A 120 0.79 15.76 2.42
C LYS A 120 0.12 14.42 2.78
N ASN A 121 -0.96 14.08 2.08
CA ASN A 121 -1.65 12.80 2.27
C ASN A 121 -0.80 11.61 1.83
N LEU A 122 -0.11 11.70 0.68
CA LEU A 122 0.83 10.67 0.24
C LEU A 122 1.96 10.42 1.26
N LEU A 123 2.38 11.46 1.97
CA LEU A 123 3.42 11.43 3.00
C LEU A 123 2.84 11.29 4.42
N LEU A 124 1.63 10.76 4.56
CA LEU A 124 1.02 10.54 5.87
C LEU A 124 1.97 9.75 6.78
N PRO A 125 2.44 10.33 7.90
CA PRO A 125 3.38 9.66 8.80
C PRO A 125 2.76 8.40 9.42
N GLY A 126 3.54 7.32 9.50
CA GLY A 126 3.07 6.05 10.07
C GLY A 126 2.10 5.28 9.17
N ALA A 127 1.85 5.72 7.93
CA ALA A 127 1.08 4.94 6.98
C ALA A 127 1.84 3.68 6.56
N THR A 128 1.14 2.55 6.54
CA THR A 128 1.65 1.23 6.17
C THR A 128 0.84 0.56 5.07
N ARG A 129 -0.37 1.06 4.80
CA ARG A 129 -1.32 0.45 3.87
C ARG A 129 -1.89 1.51 2.92
N VAL A 130 -2.20 1.11 1.69
CA VAL A 130 -2.82 1.97 0.68
C VAL A 130 -3.81 1.17 -0.16
N GLY A 131 -4.87 1.83 -0.60
CA GLY A 131 -5.77 1.33 -1.63
C GLY A 131 -5.94 2.39 -2.71
N VAL A 132 -5.94 1.99 -3.98
CA VAL A 132 -6.12 2.87 -5.13
C VAL A 132 -7.12 2.23 -6.09
N ALA A 133 -8.03 3.03 -6.60
CA ALA A 133 -8.98 2.59 -7.61
C ALA A 133 -9.34 3.72 -8.56
N SER A 134 -9.82 3.33 -9.74
CA SER A 134 -10.38 4.27 -10.72
C SER A 134 -11.63 3.71 -11.37
N VAL A 135 -12.54 4.61 -11.73
CA VAL A 135 -13.78 4.29 -12.45
C VAL A 135 -14.03 5.33 -13.52
N LYS A 136 -14.41 4.87 -14.72
CA LYS A 136 -14.75 5.72 -15.84
C LYS A 136 -16.23 6.11 -15.80
N SER A 137 -16.53 7.40 -15.86
CA SER A 137 -17.91 7.88 -15.97
C SER A 137 -18.52 7.44 -17.29
N ALA A 138 -19.65 6.75 -17.22
CA ALA A 138 -20.41 6.39 -18.43
C ALA A 138 -21.05 7.63 -19.12
N LYS A 139 -21.21 8.73 -18.39
CA LYS A 139 -21.81 9.97 -18.93
C LYS A 139 -20.83 10.77 -19.77
N THR A 140 -19.60 10.91 -19.29
CA THR A 140 -18.62 11.83 -19.88
C THR A 140 -17.36 11.14 -20.41
N GLY A 141 -17.18 9.84 -20.10
CA GLY A 141 -15.95 9.12 -20.41
C GLY A 141 -14.76 9.50 -19.51
N ARG A 142 -14.95 10.42 -18.56
CA ARG A 142 -13.91 10.89 -17.65
C ARG A 142 -13.54 9.82 -16.64
N MET A 143 -12.23 9.65 -16.41
CA MET A 143 -11.71 8.73 -15.38
C MET A 143 -11.68 9.44 -14.03
N TYR A 144 -12.28 8.84 -13.02
CA TYR A 144 -12.22 9.26 -11.61
C TYR A 144 -11.32 8.34 -10.82
N TRP A 145 -10.47 8.92 -10.01
CA TRP A 145 -9.48 8.23 -9.18
C TRP A 145 -9.73 8.53 -7.71
N ALA A 146 -9.56 7.52 -6.88
CA ALA A 146 -9.46 7.69 -5.44
C ALA A 146 -8.29 6.85 -4.90
N MET A 147 -7.62 7.37 -3.89
CA MET A 147 -6.60 6.71 -3.08
C MET A 147 -6.96 6.88 -1.63
N VAL A 148 -6.90 5.81 -0.86
CA VAL A 148 -6.97 5.86 0.60
C VAL A 148 -5.67 5.30 1.14
N ILE A 149 -4.97 6.07 1.97
CA ILE A 149 -3.74 5.68 2.65
C ILE A 149 -4.00 5.65 4.15
N ALA A 150 -3.48 4.63 4.84
CA ALA A 150 -3.79 4.42 6.25
C ALA A 150 -2.65 3.76 7.01
N GLY A 151 -2.67 3.95 8.33
CA GLY A 151 -1.76 3.31 9.26
C GLY A 151 -2.24 3.50 10.69
N ASP A 152 -1.46 2.98 11.62
CA ASP A 152 -1.75 3.13 13.03
C ASP A 152 -0.90 4.25 13.63
N TYR A 153 -1.32 4.78 14.76
CA TYR A 153 -0.43 5.61 15.55
C TYR A 153 0.72 4.73 16.05
N GLU A 154 1.96 5.18 15.87
CA GLU A 154 3.07 4.52 16.54
C GLU A 154 2.76 4.50 18.05
N SER A 155 2.50 3.32 18.59
CA SER A 155 2.45 3.16 20.03
C SER A 155 3.83 3.60 20.53
N LYS A 156 3.90 4.66 21.36
CA LYS A 156 5.12 4.99 22.09
C LYS A 156 5.48 3.71 22.82
N LYS A 157 6.54 3.00 22.37
CA LYS A 157 7.08 1.89 23.18
C LYS A 157 7.26 2.45 24.59
N PRO A 158 6.69 1.80 25.62
CA PRO A 158 6.97 2.23 26.97
C PRO A 158 8.49 2.23 27.09
N LYS A 159 9.07 3.38 27.48
CA LYS A 159 10.49 3.44 27.81
C LYS A 159 10.69 2.34 28.83
N SER A 160 11.45 1.30 28.49
CA SER A 160 11.82 0.25 29.41
C SER A 160 12.47 0.97 30.60
N SER A 161 11.78 0.97 31.74
CA SER A 161 12.35 1.43 32.98
C SER A 161 13.64 0.65 33.20
N PRO A 162 14.76 1.27 33.59
CA PRO A 162 15.96 0.55 33.94
C PRO A 162 15.58 -0.51 35.00
N LYS A 163 15.84 -1.78 34.76
CA LYS A 163 15.76 -2.81 35.77
C LYS A 163 16.78 -2.44 36.83
N GLU A 164 16.29 -1.86 37.90
CA GLU A 164 17.07 -1.71 39.15
C GLU A 164 17.44 -3.10 39.60
N SER A 165 18.71 -3.43 39.46
CA SER A 165 19.29 -4.65 40.02
C SER A 165 19.26 -4.54 41.53
N LYS A 166 18.29 -5.16 42.17
CA LYS A 166 18.32 -5.36 43.63
C LYS A 166 19.47 -6.30 43.98
N GLN A 167 20.57 -5.72 44.36
CA GLN A 167 21.65 -6.38 45.05
C GLN A 167 21.16 -6.64 46.49
N ALA A 168 21.01 -7.91 46.83
CA ALA A 168 20.69 -8.35 48.16
C ALA A 168 21.90 -8.11 49.08
N SER A 169 21.75 -7.28 50.08
CA SER A 169 22.60 -7.32 51.28
C SER A 169 21.71 -7.48 52.49
N ALA A 170 21.92 -8.61 53.18
CA ALA A 170 21.28 -8.93 54.43
C ALA A 170 21.90 -8.10 55.58
N ALA A 171 21.07 -7.48 56.39
CA ALA A 171 21.41 -7.16 57.80
C ALA A 171 20.13 -6.93 58.61
N LYS A 172 19.95 -7.74 59.46
CA LYS A 172 19.43 -7.94 60.82
C LYS A 172 18.84 -6.74 61.59
N THR A 173 17.58 -6.90 62.04
CA THR A 173 17.02 -6.59 63.40
C THR A 173 16.75 -5.13 63.80
N LYS A 174 15.52 -4.70 63.98
CA LYS A 174 14.83 -4.55 65.27
C LYS A 174 13.44 -3.87 65.11
N SER A 175 12.52 -4.45 65.83
CA SER A 175 11.16 -4.01 66.05
C SER A 175 11.03 -2.58 66.58
N ARG A 176 10.06 -1.81 66.08
CA ARG A 176 9.17 -0.98 66.88
C ARG A 176 8.02 -0.48 66.01
N GLY A 177 6.83 -0.57 66.59
CA GLY A 177 5.56 -0.31 65.97
C GLY A 177 5.41 1.15 65.43
N ALA A 178 4.69 1.24 64.38
CA ALA A 178 4.11 2.50 63.92
C ALA A 178 2.69 2.20 63.44
N GLU A 179 1.78 2.93 63.99
CA GLU A 179 0.36 2.94 63.72
C GLU A 179 0.03 3.02 62.25
N SER A 180 -0.96 2.27 61.83
CA SER A 180 -1.52 2.34 60.51
C SER A 180 -2.40 3.58 60.38
N CYS A 181 -2.00 4.54 59.61
CA CYS A 181 -2.91 5.63 59.17
C CYS A 181 -4.05 5.08 58.35
N ARG A 182 -5.25 5.23 58.83
CA ARG A 182 -6.49 4.72 58.21
C ARG A 182 -6.99 5.53 57.02
N LEU A 183 -6.56 6.75 56.83
CA LEU A 183 -6.96 7.61 55.69
C LEU A 183 -5.88 8.65 55.38
N LYS A 184 -5.50 8.78 54.12
CA LYS A 184 -4.66 9.88 53.62
C LYS A 184 -5.51 10.75 52.72
N ILE A 185 -5.79 11.97 53.11
CA ILE A 185 -6.33 13.03 52.29
C ILE A 185 -5.38 14.22 52.38
N LEU A 186 -4.86 14.68 51.23
CA LEU A 186 -4.05 15.88 51.10
C LEU A 186 -2.85 15.99 52.06
N SER A 187 -1.97 14.97 52.03
CA SER A 187 -0.70 14.96 52.76
C SER A 187 -0.76 15.06 54.31
N LEU A 188 -1.94 14.84 54.90
CA LEU A 188 -2.11 14.76 56.34
C LEU A 188 -2.61 13.36 56.76
N CYS A 189 -2.06 12.82 57.86
CA CYS A 189 -2.54 11.63 58.49
C CYS A 189 -3.56 11.98 59.59
N PHE A 190 -4.69 11.29 59.60
CA PHE A 190 -5.69 11.32 60.65
C PHE A 190 -5.79 9.93 61.28
#